data_0b76e57f3678cedadfcf3b2a3277e8d3
#
_entry.id   0b76e57f3678cedadfcf3b2a3277e8d3
#
_cell.length_a   1.000
_cell.length_b   1.000
_cell.length_c   1.000
_cell.angle_alpha   90.00
_cell.angle_beta   90.00
_cell.angle_gamma   90.00
#
_symmetry.space_group_name_H-M   'P 1'
#
loop_
_entity.id
_entity.type
_entity.pdbx_description
1 polymer ?
#
loop_
_entity_poly.entity_id
_entity_poly.type
_entity_poly.pdbx_seq_one_letter_code
_entity_poly.pdbx_strand_id
1 'polypeptide(L)'
;MRNLIKTLSAVLLITAINGCTLQEAPDPPTGGGAITITAQTVQEQDVTNVPGTKTTLSGDEGLETHWVAGADKIGIFSPQARTTGGDETPIKNAEFTAQTSAKSSNFTGTMFWGADGNHDFYAYYPRNPEFTGERTVVPVSLASAQSQSEGGNSAHIGALDYMVATPLTVARGGAVNLTFNHVFVMIEFQVVGSGELTQIRLGGANPLACEGTIDLTQTPGETSYTITKSNTSNNVTVTLTSAVTLSGSAVSVYMMILPGAQSENLQIGVKIDGNWKEMSKTQPSGGFVRGKKYVVALNTEGAGWDAAIQDSRDSQIYQYKTIGTQVWMTENLAYLPSVVGPGTGSNSTAYYYVYGYDGTDVATAKTTANYTTYGVLYNWTAAMNGVASSDSNPSGVQGACPEGWHLPSDAEWTTLSDYLGGISYAGGKLKEAGTAHWNSPNTGATNESGFTALPGGYRYDDGAFDAIGIIGFWWSSTEGSTYNAWSRSLDYNTSDVFRYYNNLDFGFSVRCLRD
;
A
#
# COMPACT_ATOMS: atom_id res chain seq x y z
N MET A 1 88.32 -46.75 37.45
CA MET A 1 88.57 -47.27 38.83
C MET A 1 87.24 -47.33 39.54
N ARG A 2 86.92 -48.55 39.93
CA ARG A 2 86.25 -49.01 41.11
C ARG A 2 84.92 -48.35 41.50
N ASN A 3 83.82 -49.12 41.33
CA ASN A 3 83.12 -49.89 42.41
C ASN A 3 82.28 -48.96 43.32
N LEU A 4 81.07 -49.22 43.69
CA LEU A 4 80.54 -50.40 44.43
C LEU A 4 79.01 -50.39 44.40
N ILE A 5 78.48 -51.56 44.27
CA ILE A 5 77.13 -52.04 44.55
C ILE A 5 76.67 -51.68 45.94
N LYS A 6 75.43 -51.34 46.17
CA LYS A 6 74.63 -51.83 47.32
C LYS A 6 73.18 -51.96 47.02
N THR A 7 72.67 -53.14 46.94
CA THR A 7 71.33 -53.65 47.12
C THR A 7 70.71 -53.20 48.42
N LEU A 8 69.45 -52.74 48.40
CA LEU A 8 68.59 -52.92 49.55
C LEU A 8 67.13 -53.16 49.08
N SER A 9 66.68 -54.36 49.44
CA SER A 9 65.28 -54.78 49.32
C SER A 9 64.42 -53.98 50.31
N ALA A 10 63.26 -53.53 49.85
CA ALA A 10 62.19 -53.08 50.71
C ALA A 10 60.82 -53.35 50.10
N VAL A 11 60.20 -54.35 50.60
CA VAL A 11 58.78 -54.53 50.95
C VAL A 11 57.74 -53.89 50.09
N LEU A 12 57.06 -54.74 49.34
CA LEU A 12 55.83 -54.51 48.60
C LEU A 12 54.68 -54.24 49.61
N LEU A 13 54.16 -53.00 49.63
CA LEU A 13 52.87 -52.68 50.26
C LEU A 13 51.87 -52.44 49.19
N ILE A 14 51.03 -53.43 48.91
CA ILE A 14 49.90 -53.30 47.98
C ILE A 14 48.79 -52.56 48.72
N THR A 15 48.62 -51.28 48.45
CA THR A 15 47.37 -50.56 48.70
C THR A 15 46.56 -50.53 47.38
N ALA A 16 45.46 -51.24 47.40
CA ALA A 16 44.46 -51.15 46.32
C ALA A 16 43.92 -49.71 46.24
N ILE A 17 44.36 -48.97 45.25
CA ILE A 17 43.71 -47.75 44.83
C ILE A 17 42.67 -48.18 43.80
N ASN A 18 41.37 -48.04 44.16
CA ASN A 18 40.27 -48.15 43.22
C ASN A 18 40.54 -47.22 42.02
N GLY A 19 40.70 -47.81 40.84
CA GLY A 19 40.87 -47.10 39.64
C GLY A 19 39.64 -46.21 39.34
N CYS A 20 39.85 -44.93 39.54
CA CYS A 20 39.02 -43.96 38.88
C CYS A 20 39.43 -44.02 37.37
N THR A 21 38.73 -44.80 36.60
CA THR A 21 38.78 -44.65 35.15
C THR A 21 38.31 -43.24 34.86
N LEU A 22 39.22 -42.36 34.44
CA LEU A 22 38.86 -41.17 33.71
C LEU A 22 38.04 -41.68 32.54
N GLN A 23 36.73 -41.52 32.63
CA GLN A 23 35.86 -41.67 31.48
C GLN A 23 36.28 -40.50 30.54
N GLU A 24 37.02 -40.81 29.48
CA GLU A 24 37.23 -39.87 28.41
C GLU A 24 35.85 -39.33 28.07
N ALA A 25 35.70 -38.00 28.10
CA ALA A 25 34.51 -37.38 27.56
C ALA A 25 34.33 -37.95 26.14
N PRO A 26 33.13 -38.40 25.78
CA PRO A 26 32.91 -38.91 24.42
C PRO A 26 33.41 -37.85 23.45
N ASP A 27 34.27 -38.26 22.51
CA ASP A 27 34.70 -37.42 21.40
C ASP A 27 33.49 -36.72 20.85
N PRO A 28 33.53 -35.40 20.62
CA PRO A 28 32.42 -34.70 19.98
C PRO A 28 32.16 -35.41 18.67
N PRO A 29 30.90 -35.72 18.34
CA PRO A 29 30.60 -36.48 17.14
C PRO A 29 31.19 -35.77 15.94
N THR A 30 32.12 -36.45 15.23
CA THR A 30 32.86 -35.97 14.06
C THR A 30 31.99 -35.85 12.81
N GLY A 31 30.68 -36.08 12.92
CA GLY A 31 29.68 -35.78 11.88
C GLY A 31 28.59 -34.88 12.49
N GLY A 32 28.27 -33.79 11.83
CA GLY A 32 27.18 -32.90 12.23
C GLY A 32 25.85 -33.68 12.23
N GLY A 33 25.20 -33.81 13.40
CA GLY A 33 23.86 -34.39 13.50
C GLY A 33 22.85 -33.53 12.71
N ALA A 34 21.78 -34.18 12.24
CA ALA A 34 20.68 -33.46 11.56
C ALA A 34 20.00 -32.49 12.55
N ILE A 35 19.63 -31.32 12.07
CA ILE A 35 18.93 -30.28 12.83
C ILE A 35 17.43 -30.46 12.64
N THR A 36 16.69 -30.54 13.74
CA THR A 36 15.22 -30.49 13.75
C THR A 36 14.75 -29.09 14.11
N ILE A 37 13.71 -28.62 13.41
CA ILE A 37 13.15 -27.28 13.59
C ILE A 37 11.71 -27.40 14.11
N THR A 38 11.41 -26.64 15.16
CA THR A 38 10.02 -26.36 15.56
C THR A 38 9.75 -24.88 15.29
N ALA A 39 8.61 -24.56 14.71
CA ALA A 39 8.20 -23.18 14.46
C ALA A 39 6.79 -22.91 15.01
N GLN A 40 6.63 -21.75 15.62
CA GLN A 40 5.38 -21.20 16.11
C GLN A 40 5.24 -19.73 15.70
N THR A 41 4.00 -19.25 15.68
CA THR A 41 3.72 -17.83 15.50
C THR A 41 3.61 -17.13 16.85
N VAL A 42 3.96 -15.84 16.90
CA VAL A 42 3.70 -15.02 18.09
C VAL A 42 2.20 -14.96 18.32
N GLN A 43 1.77 -15.31 19.52
CA GLN A 43 0.41 -15.04 19.99
C GLN A 43 0.40 -13.59 20.48
N GLU A 44 -0.12 -12.67 19.70
CA GLU A 44 -0.37 -11.32 20.21
C GLU A 44 -1.54 -11.36 21.17
N GLN A 45 -1.37 -10.76 22.37
CA GLN A 45 -2.44 -10.62 23.34
C GLN A 45 -3.53 -9.69 22.77
N ASP A 46 -4.78 -10.08 22.94
CA ASP A 46 -5.97 -9.37 22.55
C ASP A 46 -5.94 -7.88 22.90
N VAL A 47 -5.95 -7.03 21.89
CA VAL A 47 -6.63 -5.74 21.96
C VAL A 47 -7.88 -5.91 21.13
N THR A 48 -8.94 -6.44 21.77
CA THR A 48 -10.27 -6.65 21.21
C THR A 48 -10.32 -7.13 19.75
N ASN A 49 -10.38 -8.46 19.59
CA ASN A 49 -10.64 -9.19 18.34
C ASN A 49 -9.62 -9.03 17.22
N VAL A 50 -8.43 -9.65 17.38
CA VAL A 50 -7.54 -9.82 16.25
C VAL A 50 -6.97 -11.24 16.24
N PRO A 51 -7.31 -12.03 15.24
CA PRO A 51 -6.65 -13.30 15.00
C PRO A 51 -5.53 -13.18 13.99
N GLY A 52 -4.51 -13.97 14.21
CA GLY A 52 -3.44 -14.22 13.28
C GLY A 52 -3.92 -14.97 12.04
N THR A 53 -3.22 -14.77 10.93
CA THR A 53 -3.58 -15.36 9.65
C THR A 53 -2.66 -16.48 9.27
N LYS A 54 -3.23 -17.53 8.78
CA LYS A 54 -2.58 -18.55 7.99
C LYS A 54 -3.58 -19.17 7.03
N THR A 55 -3.15 -20.01 6.14
CA THR A 55 -3.90 -20.54 5.01
C THR A 55 -5.33 -21.01 5.32
N THR A 56 -5.67 -21.21 6.58
CA THR A 56 -7.07 -21.39 7.01
C THR A 56 -7.37 -20.52 8.21
N LEU A 57 -8.44 -19.74 8.11
CA LEU A 57 -9.05 -19.06 9.24
C LEU A 57 -10.08 -19.99 9.83
N SER A 58 -9.91 -20.43 11.06
CA SER A 58 -10.86 -21.35 11.71
C SER A 58 -11.29 -20.82 13.07
N GLY A 59 -12.58 -20.97 13.38
CA GLY A 59 -13.13 -20.81 14.72
C GLY A 59 -13.96 -19.55 14.95
N ASP A 60 -14.93 -19.67 15.85
CA ASP A 60 -15.85 -18.61 16.27
C ASP A 60 -15.18 -17.51 17.12
N GLU A 61 -13.93 -17.69 17.55
CA GLU A 61 -13.20 -16.80 18.43
C GLU A 61 -12.09 -15.97 17.74
N GLY A 62 -12.13 -15.89 16.41
CA GLY A 62 -11.18 -15.07 15.67
C GLY A 62 -10.15 -15.88 14.86
N LEU A 63 -9.40 -15.16 14.02
CA LEU A 63 -8.48 -15.70 13.04
C LEU A 63 -7.20 -16.20 13.72
N GLU A 64 -7.11 -17.49 14.00
CA GLU A 64 -5.88 -18.09 14.50
C GLU A 64 -4.96 -18.51 13.35
N THR A 65 -3.68 -18.22 13.47
CA THR A 65 -2.67 -18.70 12.55
C THR A 65 -2.33 -20.16 12.82
N HIS A 66 -2.57 -21.00 11.83
CA HIS A 66 -2.17 -22.41 11.88
C HIS A 66 -1.28 -22.75 10.69
N TRP A 67 -0.18 -23.43 10.96
CA TRP A 67 0.59 -24.08 9.90
C TRP A 67 -0.24 -25.14 9.23
N VAL A 68 -0.05 -25.36 7.94
CA VAL A 68 -0.73 -26.44 7.18
C VAL A 68 0.29 -27.49 6.80
N ALA A 69 0.09 -28.70 7.33
CA ALA A 69 0.97 -29.84 7.09
C ALA A 69 1.17 -30.12 5.58
N GLY A 70 2.41 -30.29 5.18
CA GLY A 70 2.80 -30.59 3.80
C GLY A 70 2.73 -29.41 2.81
N ALA A 71 1.99 -28.34 3.14
CA ALA A 71 1.81 -27.16 2.28
C ALA A 71 2.72 -25.99 2.67
N ASP A 72 2.80 -25.68 3.96
CA ASP A 72 3.59 -24.55 4.43
C ASP A 72 5.07 -24.84 4.45
N LYS A 73 5.83 -23.96 3.78
CA LYS A 73 7.27 -24.05 3.64
C LYS A 73 7.94 -22.76 4.10
N ILE A 74 8.94 -22.91 4.96
CA ILE A 74 9.78 -21.81 5.43
C ILE A 74 11.16 -21.88 4.77
N GLY A 75 11.75 -20.71 4.50
CA GLY A 75 13.13 -20.57 4.06
C GLY A 75 14.04 -20.27 5.23
N ILE A 76 15.10 -21.06 5.44
CA ILE A 76 16.03 -20.91 6.56
C ILE A 76 17.43 -20.58 6.06
N PHE A 77 18.08 -19.65 6.76
CA PHE A 77 19.50 -19.31 6.62
C PHE A 77 20.22 -19.59 7.93
N SER A 78 21.41 -20.18 7.83
CA SER A 78 22.33 -20.32 8.95
C SER A 78 23.77 -20.31 8.43
N PRO A 79 24.57 -19.29 8.78
CA PRO A 79 25.97 -19.22 8.34
C PRO A 79 26.83 -20.38 8.86
N GLN A 80 26.48 -20.92 10.02
CA GLN A 80 27.25 -21.96 10.69
C GLN A 80 26.75 -23.38 10.37
N ALA A 81 25.46 -23.56 10.04
CA ALA A 81 24.92 -24.88 9.65
C ALA A 81 25.35 -25.25 8.21
N ARG A 82 25.27 -26.54 7.87
CA ARG A 82 25.78 -27.13 6.63
C ARG A 82 24.70 -27.90 5.87
N THR A 83 24.88 -28.04 4.56
CA THR A 83 23.98 -28.79 3.69
C THR A 83 24.13 -30.29 3.83
N THR A 84 25.34 -30.76 4.16
CA THR A 84 25.63 -32.17 4.50
C THR A 84 26.50 -32.25 5.77
N GLY A 85 26.54 -33.40 6.42
CA GLY A 85 27.31 -33.58 7.63
C GLY A 85 28.84 -33.45 7.48
N GLY A 86 29.34 -33.32 6.26
CA GLY A 86 30.78 -33.23 5.95
C GLY A 86 31.18 -32.07 5.07
N ASP A 87 30.26 -31.14 4.77
CA ASP A 87 30.56 -30.04 3.85
C ASP A 87 30.77 -28.70 4.61
N GLU A 88 31.41 -27.73 3.95
CA GLU A 88 31.68 -26.40 4.50
C GLU A 88 30.71 -25.33 4.00
N THR A 89 29.69 -25.71 3.20
CA THR A 89 28.76 -24.77 2.58
C THR A 89 27.71 -24.27 3.59
N PRO A 90 27.66 -22.96 3.88
CA PRO A 90 26.62 -22.39 4.72
C PRO A 90 25.21 -22.59 4.17
N ILE A 91 24.24 -22.70 5.06
CA ILE A 91 22.83 -22.81 4.66
C ILE A 91 22.31 -21.47 4.18
N LYS A 92 21.80 -21.47 2.94
CA LYS A 92 21.08 -20.34 2.33
C LYS A 92 19.74 -20.82 1.81
N ASN A 93 18.66 -20.22 2.31
CA ASN A 93 17.27 -20.47 1.89
C ASN A 93 16.89 -21.97 1.85
N ALA A 94 17.33 -22.75 2.85
CA ALA A 94 16.95 -24.16 2.94
C ALA A 94 15.44 -24.30 3.13
N GLU A 95 14.85 -25.27 2.42
CA GLU A 95 13.42 -25.58 2.54
C GLU A 95 13.15 -26.46 3.75
N PHE A 96 12.20 -26.03 4.57
CA PHE A 96 11.64 -26.82 5.65
C PHE A 96 10.11 -26.80 5.56
N THR A 97 9.47 -27.97 5.64
CA THR A 97 8.03 -28.18 5.43
C THR A 97 7.33 -28.56 6.73
N ALA A 98 6.22 -27.91 7.02
CA ALA A 98 5.38 -28.16 8.20
C ALA A 98 4.86 -29.59 8.21
N GLN A 99 4.86 -30.26 9.37
CA GLN A 99 4.44 -31.65 9.55
C GLN A 99 3.06 -31.78 10.18
N THR A 100 2.59 -30.77 10.88
CA THR A 100 1.28 -30.76 11.55
C THR A 100 0.53 -29.49 11.24
N SER A 101 -0.80 -29.63 11.09
CA SER A 101 -1.69 -28.47 10.95
C SER A 101 -2.07 -27.97 12.35
N ALA A 102 -1.29 -27.01 12.87
CA ALA A 102 -1.44 -26.48 14.22
C ALA A 102 -0.73 -25.12 14.37
N LYS A 103 -0.97 -24.41 15.47
CA LYS A 103 -0.26 -23.15 15.84
C LYS A 103 1.26 -23.33 15.96
N SER A 104 1.69 -24.51 16.40
CA SER A 104 3.09 -24.92 16.44
C SER A 104 3.26 -26.21 15.66
N SER A 105 4.29 -26.30 14.83
CA SER A 105 4.57 -27.48 14.01
C SER A 105 6.06 -27.80 14.04
N ASN A 106 6.37 -29.09 13.98
CA ASN A 106 7.70 -29.53 13.58
C ASN A 106 7.84 -29.33 12.06
N PHE A 107 9.02 -28.95 11.64
CA PHE A 107 9.35 -28.76 10.23
C PHE A 107 10.47 -29.72 9.84
N THR A 108 10.29 -30.41 8.71
CA THR A 108 11.29 -31.31 8.15
C THR A 108 11.97 -30.69 6.94
N GLY A 109 13.27 -30.83 6.88
CA GLY A 109 14.15 -30.38 5.82
C GLY A 109 15.54 -30.97 6.04
N THR A 110 16.51 -30.53 5.27
CA THR A 110 17.90 -31.03 5.35
C THR A 110 18.82 -29.92 5.82
N MET A 111 19.37 -30.07 7.02
CA MET A 111 20.36 -29.20 7.62
C MET A 111 21.15 -29.94 8.70
N PHE A 112 22.42 -29.67 8.81
CA PHE A 112 23.32 -30.31 9.76
C PHE A 112 24.09 -29.28 10.58
N TRP A 113 24.40 -29.63 11.81
CA TRP A 113 25.30 -28.82 12.63
C TRP A 113 26.68 -28.73 11.99
N GLY A 114 27.21 -27.52 11.91
CA GLY A 114 28.59 -27.29 11.49
C GLY A 114 29.60 -27.54 12.64
N ALA A 115 30.73 -26.82 12.61
CA ALA A 115 31.74 -26.86 13.65
C ALA A 115 31.15 -26.45 15.03
N ASP A 116 31.92 -26.67 16.10
CA ASP A 116 31.52 -26.30 17.45
C ASP A 116 31.22 -24.79 17.59
N GLY A 117 30.41 -24.47 18.60
CA GLY A 117 29.99 -23.11 18.90
C GLY A 117 28.50 -22.84 18.66
N ASN A 118 28.17 -21.57 18.65
CA ASN A 118 26.80 -21.13 18.44
C ASN A 118 26.46 -21.08 16.94
N HIS A 119 25.21 -21.39 16.65
CA HIS A 119 24.64 -21.31 15.31
C HIS A 119 23.49 -20.29 15.30
N ASP A 120 23.52 -19.38 14.33
CA ASP A 120 22.49 -18.37 14.15
C ASP A 120 21.50 -18.84 13.08
N PHE A 121 20.22 -18.69 13.37
CA PHE A 121 19.12 -19.08 12.51
C PHE A 121 18.26 -17.86 12.18
N TYR A 122 17.99 -17.70 10.88
CA TYR A 122 17.13 -16.68 10.31
C TYR A 122 16.13 -17.36 9.40
N ALA A 123 14.86 -17.02 9.49
CA ALA A 123 13.84 -17.69 8.68
C ALA A 123 12.72 -16.74 8.25
N TYR A 124 12.06 -17.10 7.15
CA TYR A 124 10.92 -16.36 6.63
C TYR A 124 9.89 -17.31 6.00
N TYR A 125 8.67 -16.83 5.89
CA TYR A 125 7.53 -17.49 5.27
C TYR A 125 6.74 -16.49 4.40
N PRO A 126 6.20 -16.90 3.25
CA PRO A 126 6.41 -18.18 2.56
C PRO A 126 7.78 -18.25 1.91
N ARG A 127 8.35 -19.45 1.82
CA ARG A 127 9.63 -19.63 1.16
C ARG A 127 9.53 -19.29 -0.35
N ASN A 128 10.43 -18.46 -0.83
CA ASN A 128 10.63 -18.26 -2.26
C ASN A 128 11.69 -19.26 -2.78
N PRO A 129 11.32 -20.29 -3.57
CA PRO A 129 12.25 -21.30 -4.05
C PRO A 129 13.31 -20.75 -5.01
N GLU A 130 13.00 -19.69 -5.74
CA GLU A 130 13.91 -19.08 -6.73
C GLU A 130 14.93 -18.12 -6.07
N PHE A 131 14.77 -17.81 -4.78
CA PHE A 131 15.67 -16.89 -4.11
C PHE A 131 16.97 -17.59 -3.67
N THR A 132 18.09 -17.14 -4.21
CA THR A 132 19.44 -17.64 -3.93
C THR A 132 20.36 -16.60 -3.26
N GLY A 133 19.83 -15.42 -2.96
CA GLY A 133 20.56 -14.30 -2.39
C GLY A 133 20.84 -14.41 -0.89
N GLU A 134 21.26 -13.31 -0.31
CA GLU A 134 21.63 -13.23 1.11
C GLU A 134 20.41 -12.92 2.00
N ARG A 135 20.48 -13.37 3.27
CA ARG A 135 19.43 -13.14 4.28
C ARG A 135 19.12 -11.67 4.58
N THR A 136 19.99 -10.76 4.17
CA THR A 136 19.83 -9.31 4.37
C THR A 136 19.00 -8.62 3.28
N VAL A 137 18.67 -9.33 2.19
CA VAL A 137 17.92 -8.81 1.03
C VAL A 137 16.86 -9.79 0.53
N VAL A 138 16.17 -10.47 1.45
CA VAL A 138 15.13 -11.44 1.09
C VAL A 138 13.95 -10.72 0.45
N PRO A 139 13.51 -11.13 -0.76
CA PRO A 139 12.40 -10.50 -1.44
C PRO A 139 11.11 -10.59 -0.63
N VAL A 140 10.39 -9.50 -0.56
CA VAL A 140 9.05 -9.40 0.01
C VAL A 140 8.16 -8.65 -0.96
N SER A 141 6.94 -9.13 -1.15
CA SER A 141 5.98 -8.50 -2.04
C SER A 141 4.58 -8.54 -1.42
N LEU A 142 3.90 -7.42 -1.48
CA LEU A 142 2.48 -7.33 -1.19
C LEU A 142 1.78 -6.67 -2.38
N ALA A 143 0.99 -7.47 -3.11
CA ALA A 143 0.29 -7.02 -4.29
C ALA A 143 -0.79 -5.98 -3.96
N SER A 144 -0.88 -4.92 -4.78
CA SER A 144 -1.97 -3.94 -4.70
C SER A 144 -3.30 -4.47 -5.28
N ALA A 145 -3.24 -5.45 -6.19
CA ALA A 145 -4.40 -6.18 -6.68
C ALA A 145 -4.48 -7.53 -5.98
N GLN A 146 -5.50 -7.72 -5.15
CA GLN A 146 -5.77 -8.93 -4.40
C GLN A 146 -7.09 -9.56 -4.87
N SER A 147 -7.26 -10.85 -4.66
CA SER A 147 -8.45 -11.58 -5.14
C SER A 147 -8.98 -12.50 -4.06
N GLN A 148 -10.28 -12.43 -3.80
CA GLN A 148 -11.00 -13.29 -2.85
C GLN A 148 -12.06 -14.09 -3.60
N SER A 149 -12.19 -15.39 -3.34
CA SER A 149 -13.08 -16.26 -4.11
C SER A 149 -14.56 -15.91 -3.90
N GLU A 150 -14.97 -15.65 -2.65
CA GLU A 150 -16.36 -15.34 -2.27
C GLU A 150 -16.37 -14.57 -0.94
N GLY A 151 -17.51 -14.01 -0.57
CA GLY A 151 -17.69 -13.34 0.72
C GLY A 151 -17.41 -14.27 1.89
N GLY A 152 -16.67 -13.78 2.89
CA GLY A 152 -16.29 -14.55 4.07
C GLY A 152 -15.12 -15.53 3.86
N ASN A 153 -14.69 -15.78 2.63
CA ASN A 153 -13.57 -16.68 2.32
C ASN A 153 -12.22 -15.95 2.44
N SER A 154 -11.39 -16.37 3.36
CA SER A 154 -10.08 -15.77 3.65
C SER A 154 -8.89 -16.59 3.15
N ALA A 155 -9.11 -17.62 2.34
CA ALA A 155 -8.05 -18.55 1.89
C ALA A 155 -6.90 -17.85 1.15
N HIS A 156 -7.19 -16.75 0.41
CA HIS A 156 -6.17 -15.95 -0.29
C HIS A 156 -5.19 -15.26 0.66
N ILE A 157 -5.57 -14.99 1.90
CA ILE A 157 -4.72 -14.30 2.89
C ILE A 157 -3.45 -15.09 3.18
N GLY A 158 -3.54 -16.42 3.26
CA GLY A 158 -2.37 -17.27 3.50
C GLY A 158 -1.23 -17.10 2.49
N ALA A 159 -1.57 -16.83 1.22
CA ALA A 159 -0.57 -16.55 0.18
C ALA A 159 0.01 -15.13 0.26
N LEU A 160 -0.70 -14.20 0.89
CA LEU A 160 -0.27 -12.80 1.09
C LEU A 160 0.39 -12.58 2.44
N ASP A 161 0.25 -13.54 3.38
CA ASP A 161 0.76 -13.43 4.74
C ASP A 161 2.26 -13.72 4.78
N TYR A 162 3.06 -12.67 4.86
CA TYR A 162 4.50 -12.77 4.98
C TYR A 162 4.92 -12.71 6.45
N MET A 163 5.74 -13.67 6.88
CA MET A 163 6.23 -13.72 8.27
C MET A 163 7.75 -13.86 8.32
N VAL A 164 8.34 -13.33 9.37
CA VAL A 164 9.78 -13.39 9.64
C VAL A 164 10.00 -13.91 11.06
N ALA A 165 10.92 -14.86 11.20
CA ALA A 165 11.32 -15.36 12.50
C ALA A 165 12.20 -14.35 13.24
N THR A 166 12.01 -14.27 14.56
CA THR A 166 13.01 -13.62 15.43
C THR A 166 14.34 -14.33 15.28
N PRO A 167 15.47 -13.62 15.00
CA PRO A 167 16.78 -14.22 14.93
C PRO A 167 17.09 -15.03 16.18
N LEU A 168 17.56 -16.27 16.00
CA LEU A 168 17.78 -17.20 17.10
C LEU A 168 19.23 -17.71 17.06
N THR A 169 19.92 -17.60 18.19
CA THR A 169 21.25 -18.18 18.38
C THR A 169 21.17 -19.38 19.32
N VAL A 170 21.67 -20.54 18.88
CA VAL A 170 21.60 -21.81 19.63
C VAL A 170 22.98 -22.47 19.66
N ALA A 171 23.39 -22.99 20.81
CA ALA A 171 24.59 -23.81 20.89
C ALA A 171 24.40 -25.10 20.08
N ARG A 172 25.48 -25.64 19.51
CA ARG A 172 25.45 -26.88 18.73
C ARG A 172 24.72 -28.00 19.49
N GLY A 173 23.78 -28.66 18.82
CA GLY A 173 22.97 -29.73 19.40
C GLY A 173 21.76 -29.26 20.21
N GLY A 174 21.57 -27.96 20.39
CA GLY A 174 20.42 -27.40 21.09
C GLY A 174 19.14 -27.45 20.27
N ALA A 175 17.98 -27.21 20.91
CA ALA A 175 16.70 -27.18 20.23
C ALA A 175 16.54 -25.88 19.43
N VAL A 176 16.16 -25.96 18.15
CA VAL A 176 15.89 -24.79 17.28
C VAL A 176 14.39 -24.54 17.24
N ASN A 177 13.93 -23.59 18.06
CA ASN A 177 12.53 -23.20 18.16
C ASN A 177 12.36 -21.79 17.61
N LEU A 178 11.82 -21.67 16.40
CA LEU A 178 11.63 -20.39 15.71
C LEU A 178 10.27 -19.78 16.08
N THR A 179 10.27 -18.48 16.33
CA THR A 179 9.05 -17.70 16.58
C THR A 179 8.86 -16.70 15.46
N PHE A 180 7.77 -16.85 14.70
CA PHE A 180 7.45 -16.04 13.53
C PHE A 180 6.53 -14.87 13.87
N ASN A 181 6.80 -13.73 13.26
CA ASN A 181 6.04 -12.49 13.38
C ASN A 181 5.52 -12.09 11.99
N HIS A 182 4.25 -11.68 11.91
CA HIS A 182 3.66 -11.16 10.68
C HIS A 182 4.33 -9.85 10.28
N VAL A 183 4.50 -9.63 8.98
CA VAL A 183 5.09 -8.41 8.42
C VAL A 183 4.02 -7.40 8.02
N PHE A 184 2.83 -7.89 7.64
CA PHE A 184 1.73 -7.08 7.12
C PHE A 184 0.58 -6.93 8.12
N VAL A 185 -0.42 -6.17 7.71
CA VAL A 185 -1.65 -5.87 8.45
C VAL A 185 -2.82 -6.45 7.69
N MET A 186 -3.77 -7.05 8.38
CA MET A 186 -5.02 -7.49 7.79
C MET A 186 -6.15 -6.51 8.10
N ILE A 187 -6.97 -6.22 7.09
CA ILE A 187 -8.24 -5.51 7.25
C ILE A 187 -9.37 -6.47 6.88
N GLU A 188 -10.38 -6.55 7.72
CA GLU A 188 -11.66 -7.17 7.44
C GLU A 188 -12.71 -6.08 7.24
N PHE A 189 -13.21 -5.94 6.02
CA PHE A 189 -14.37 -5.10 5.73
C PHE A 189 -15.64 -5.93 5.93
N GLN A 190 -16.48 -5.52 6.86
CA GLN A 190 -17.80 -6.11 7.09
C GLN A 190 -18.84 -5.23 6.38
N VAL A 191 -19.25 -5.64 5.19
CA VAL A 191 -20.10 -4.85 4.29
C VAL A 191 -21.54 -5.26 4.45
N VAL A 192 -22.40 -4.30 4.76
CA VAL A 192 -23.86 -4.45 4.85
C VAL A 192 -24.51 -3.52 3.82
N GLY A 193 -25.59 -3.95 3.17
CA GLY A 193 -26.34 -3.15 2.21
C GLY A 193 -27.17 -4.00 1.27
N SER A 194 -27.38 -3.52 0.05
CA SER A 194 -28.09 -4.22 -1.03
C SER A 194 -27.30 -4.15 -2.34
N GLY A 195 -27.61 -5.06 -3.28
CA GLY A 195 -26.96 -5.16 -4.60
C GLY A 195 -25.78 -6.12 -4.65
N GLU A 196 -25.11 -6.21 -5.79
CA GLU A 196 -24.03 -7.16 -6.09
C GLU A 196 -22.66 -6.52 -5.83
N LEU A 197 -22.02 -6.87 -4.71
CA LEU A 197 -20.67 -6.44 -4.36
C LEU A 197 -19.64 -7.21 -5.20
N THR A 198 -18.76 -6.49 -5.88
CA THR A 198 -17.71 -7.07 -6.73
C THR A 198 -16.30 -6.69 -6.35
N GLN A 199 -16.09 -5.50 -5.78
CA GLN A 199 -14.76 -5.01 -5.40
C GLN A 199 -14.82 -4.14 -4.14
N ILE A 200 -13.71 -4.15 -3.38
CA ILE A 200 -13.43 -3.17 -2.32
C ILE A 200 -12.04 -2.60 -2.56
N ARG A 201 -11.92 -1.28 -2.45
CA ARG A 201 -10.65 -0.55 -2.53
C ARG A 201 -10.37 0.20 -1.22
N LEU A 202 -9.10 0.22 -0.83
CA LEU A 202 -8.56 1.10 0.18
C LEU A 202 -7.48 1.98 -0.44
N GLY A 203 -7.63 3.29 -0.31
CA GLY A 203 -6.65 4.31 -0.70
C GLY A 203 -6.08 5.01 0.52
N GLY A 204 -4.80 5.38 0.46
CA GLY A 204 -4.11 6.13 1.51
C GLY A 204 -3.14 7.15 0.94
N ALA A 205 -2.71 8.11 1.74
CA ALA A 205 -1.68 9.09 1.36
C ALA A 205 -0.28 8.46 1.31
N ASN A 206 -0.04 7.42 2.13
CA ASN A 206 1.21 6.66 2.15
C ASN A 206 1.02 5.26 1.55
N PRO A 207 2.11 4.61 1.07
CA PRO A 207 2.01 3.30 0.45
C PRO A 207 1.32 2.24 1.31
N LEU A 208 0.36 1.54 0.70
CA LEU A 208 -0.39 0.42 1.26
C LEU A 208 0.05 -0.95 0.72
N ALA A 209 0.77 -0.98 -0.40
CA ALA A 209 1.36 -2.17 -1.00
C ALA A 209 2.75 -1.85 -1.56
N CYS A 210 3.62 -2.87 -1.67
CA CYS A 210 4.95 -2.70 -2.26
C CYS A 210 5.57 -4.02 -2.72
N GLU A 211 6.56 -3.91 -3.58
CA GLU A 211 7.66 -4.86 -3.71
C GLU A 211 8.87 -4.33 -2.93
N GLY A 212 9.80 -5.19 -2.56
CA GLY A 212 10.99 -4.77 -1.84
C GLY A 212 11.81 -5.92 -1.29
N THR A 213 12.66 -5.61 -0.34
CA THR A 213 13.48 -6.59 0.38
C THR A 213 13.41 -6.36 1.89
N ILE A 214 13.60 -7.42 2.65
CA ILE A 214 13.66 -7.40 4.11
C ILE A 214 14.98 -8.03 4.58
N ASP A 215 15.56 -7.44 5.62
CA ASP A 215 16.76 -7.97 6.28
C ASP A 215 16.35 -8.84 7.49
N LEU A 216 16.57 -10.14 7.38
CA LEU A 216 16.22 -11.10 8.42
C LEU A 216 17.11 -11.03 9.67
N THR A 217 18.20 -10.26 9.66
CA THR A 217 19.05 -10.06 10.82
C THR A 217 18.48 -9.06 11.83
N GLN A 218 17.45 -8.30 11.43
CA GLN A 218 16.75 -7.37 12.31
C GLN A 218 15.86 -8.11 13.32
N THR A 219 15.86 -7.65 14.55
CA THR A 219 14.94 -8.19 15.56
C THR A 219 13.53 -7.64 15.32
N PRO A 220 12.50 -8.50 15.25
CA PRO A 220 11.13 -8.04 15.12
C PRO A 220 10.71 -7.22 16.34
N GLY A 221 10.22 -6.03 16.09
CA GLY A 221 9.56 -5.16 17.06
C GLY A 221 8.41 -4.43 16.36
N GLU A 222 7.51 -3.76 17.04
CA GLU A 222 6.35 -3.09 16.45
C GLU A 222 6.74 -2.09 15.33
N THR A 223 7.99 -1.60 15.36
CA THR A 223 8.52 -0.58 14.44
C THR A 223 9.79 -0.98 13.69
N SER A 224 10.36 -2.18 13.90
CA SER A 224 11.78 -2.46 13.60
C SER A 224 12.06 -3.22 12.30
N TYR A 225 11.08 -3.77 11.58
CA TYR A 225 11.34 -4.25 10.23
C TYR A 225 11.18 -3.14 9.21
N THR A 226 12.29 -2.70 8.65
CA THR A 226 12.25 -1.80 7.51
C THR A 226 12.23 -2.64 6.23
N ILE A 227 11.13 -2.55 5.49
CA ILE A 227 11.10 -3.03 4.10
C ILE A 227 11.79 -1.97 3.26
N THR A 228 12.87 -2.35 2.58
CA THR A 228 13.46 -1.50 1.54
C THR A 228 12.57 -1.61 0.31
N LYS A 229 11.70 -0.63 0.11
CA LYS A 229 10.67 -0.61 -0.92
C LYS A 229 11.27 -0.25 -2.27
N SER A 230 10.95 -0.99 -3.31
CA SER A 230 11.38 -0.73 -4.70
C SER A 230 10.24 -0.31 -5.61
N ASN A 231 9.02 -0.73 -5.32
CA ASN A 231 7.82 -0.39 -6.06
C ASN A 231 6.66 -0.27 -5.07
N THR A 232 5.87 0.80 -5.15
CA THR A 232 4.84 1.09 -4.15
C THR A 232 3.50 1.44 -4.77
N SER A 233 2.41 1.14 -4.07
CA SER A 233 1.07 1.59 -4.40
C SER A 233 0.38 2.16 -3.17
N ASN A 234 -0.24 3.31 -3.31
CA ASN A 234 -1.08 3.94 -2.29
C ASN A 234 -2.51 3.36 -2.27
N ASN A 235 -2.84 2.48 -3.20
CA ASN A 235 -4.14 1.83 -3.29
C ASN A 235 -3.99 0.32 -3.26
N VAL A 236 -4.91 -0.35 -2.58
CA VAL A 236 -5.09 -1.81 -2.63
C VAL A 236 -6.54 -2.10 -2.97
N THR A 237 -6.76 -3.01 -3.91
CA THR A 237 -8.10 -3.44 -4.35
C THR A 237 -8.24 -4.95 -4.18
N VAL A 238 -9.30 -5.37 -3.52
CA VAL A 238 -9.73 -6.78 -3.50
C VAL A 238 -10.87 -6.95 -4.49
N THR A 239 -10.69 -7.86 -5.44
CA THR A 239 -11.74 -8.27 -6.38
C THR A 239 -12.33 -9.60 -5.93
N LEU A 240 -13.64 -9.66 -5.80
CA LEU A 240 -14.36 -10.90 -5.58
C LEU A 240 -14.47 -11.64 -6.92
N THR A 241 -13.99 -12.89 -6.98
CA THR A 241 -14.05 -13.69 -8.24
C THR A 241 -15.47 -14.07 -8.62
N SER A 242 -16.38 -14.09 -7.63
CA SER A 242 -17.82 -14.16 -7.81
C SER A 242 -18.46 -12.98 -7.08
N ALA A 243 -19.37 -12.28 -7.75
CA ALA A 243 -20.15 -11.23 -7.11
C ALA A 243 -20.92 -11.80 -5.90
N VAL A 244 -21.05 -10.98 -4.85
CA VAL A 244 -21.75 -11.37 -3.62
C VAL A 244 -22.96 -10.48 -3.42
N THR A 245 -24.15 -11.09 -3.38
CA THR A 245 -25.40 -10.37 -3.10
C THR A 245 -25.43 -9.91 -1.64
N LEU A 246 -25.48 -8.59 -1.43
CA LEU A 246 -25.71 -8.00 -0.12
C LEU A 246 -27.19 -8.08 0.21
N SER A 247 -27.53 -8.72 1.32
CA SER A 247 -28.94 -9.00 1.73
C SER A 247 -29.23 -8.55 3.17
N GLY A 248 -28.53 -7.54 3.66
CA GLY A 248 -28.67 -7.02 5.01
C GLY A 248 -27.79 -7.69 6.07
N SER A 249 -27.28 -8.90 5.83
CA SER A 249 -26.24 -9.51 6.66
C SER A 249 -24.85 -9.02 6.25
N ALA A 250 -23.93 -8.93 7.20
CA ALA A 250 -22.58 -8.52 6.91
C ALA A 250 -21.83 -9.56 6.06
N VAL A 251 -21.19 -9.09 4.99
CA VAL A 251 -20.28 -9.88 4.14
C VAL A 251 -18.86 -9.45 4.44
N SER A 252 -18.00 -10.40 4.85
CA SER A 252 -16.59 -10.11 5.13
C SER A 252 -15.74 -10.17 3.86
N VAL A 253 -14.95 -9.13 3.63
CA VAL A 253 -13.90 -9.05 2.60
C VAL A 253 -12.59 -8.74 3.27
N TYR A 254 -11.56 -9.55 2.99
CA TYR A 254 -10.26 -9.47 3.64
C TYR A 254 -9.21 -8.86 2.71
N MET A 255 -8.40 -7.98 3.27
CA MET A 255 -7.34 -7.25 2.55
C MET A 255 -6.06 -7.23 3.39
N MET A 256 -4.92 -7.48 2.75
CA MET A 256 -3.61 -7.28 3.36
C MET A 256 -3.03 -5.93 2.92
N ILE A 257 -2.45 -5.19 3.88
CA ILE A 257 -1.80 -3.90 3.62
C ILE A 257 -0.47 -3.78 4.36
N LEU A 258 0.34 -2.80 3.96
CA LEU A 258 1.55 -2.40 4.70
C LEU A 258 1.18 -1.76 6.04
N PRO A 259 1.98 -2.01 7.10
CA PRO A 259 1.88 -1.25 8.34
C PRO A 259 2.34 0.20 8.16
N GLY A 260 1.88 1.06 9.06
CA GLY A 260 2.28 2.47 9.14
C GLY A 260 1.12 3.43 9.28
N ALA A 261 1.45 4.68 9.63
CA ALA A 261 0.48 5.75 9.71
C ALA A 261 0.25 6.37 8.32
N GLN A 262 -0.96 6.86 8.10
CA GLN A 262 -1.32 7.66 6.95
C GLN A 262 -1.30 9.14 7.36
N SER A 263 -0.88 10.04 6.47
CA SER A 263 -0.89 11.47 6.75
C SER A 263 -2.28 12.10 6.61
N GLU A 264 -3.20 11.41 5.94
CA GLU A 264 -4.56 11.85 5.66
C GLU A 264 -5.58 10.74 5.97
N ASN A 265 -6.87 11.06 5.85
CA ASN A 265 -7.93 10.08 5.94
C ASN A 265 -7.83 9.04 4.83
N LEU A 266 -8.23 7.82 5.18
CA LEU A 266 -8.34 6.72 4.21
C LEU A 266 -9.53 6.96 3.28
N GLN A 267 -9.38 6.57 2.02
CA GLN A 267 -10.48 6.50 1.06
C GLN A 267 -10.90 5.03 0.89
N ILE A 268 -12.15 4.73 1.20
CA ILE A 268 -12.71 3.39 1.04
C ILE A 268 -13.72 3.41 -0.10
N GLY A 269 -13.48 2.61 -1.13
CA GLY A 269 -14.38 2.42 -2.25
C GLY A 269 -15.02 1.04 -2.21
N VAL A 270 -16.31 0.94 -2.53
CA VAL A 270 -17.03 -0.31 -2.78
C VAL A 270 -17.68 -0.27 -4.16
N LYS A 271 -17.58 -1.36 -4.92
CA LYS A 271 -18.22 -1.46 -6.23
C LYS A 271 -19.43 -2.37 -6.14
N ILE A 272 -20.62 -1.78 -6.27
CA ILE A 272 -21.92 -2.46 -6.15
C ILE A 272 -22.70 -2.21 -7.43
N ASP A 273 -23.28 -3.27 -8.02
CA ASP A 273 -24.03 -3.21 -9.28
C ASP A 273 -23.24 -2.48 -10.40
N GLY A 274 -21.91 -2.70 -10.43
CA GLY A 274 -21.00 -2.07 -11.38
C GLY A 274 -20.60 -0.64 -11.07
N ASN A 275 -21.20 0.02 -10.08
CA ASN A 275 -20.95 1.42 -9.71
C ASN A 275 -20.09 1.52 -8.44
N TRP A 276 -19.15 2.46 -8.45
CA TRP A 276 -18.37 2.79 -7.27
C TRP A 276 -19.16 3.73 -6.33
N LYS A 277 -19.03 3.48 -5.03
CA LYS A 277 -19.37 4.40 -3.95
C LYS A 277 -18.12 4.58 -3.10
N GLU A 278 -17.80 5.79 -2.69
CA GLU A 278 -16.63 6.08 -1.87
C GLU A 278 -16.99 6.79 -0.58
N MET A 279 -16.16 6.56 0.44
CA MET A 279 -16.24 7.30 1.70
C MET A 279 -14.85 7.55 2.26
N SER A 280 -14.70 8.65 2.99
CA SER A 280 -13.50 8.95 3.76
C SER A 280 -13.63 8.38 5.19
N LYS A 281 -12.58 7.77 5.70
CA LYS A 281 -12.48 7.29 7.08
C LYS A 281 -11.15 7.66 7.72
N THR A 282 -11.22 8.08 8.99
CA THR A 282 -10.02 8.28 9.80
C THR A 282 -9.32 6.94 10.06
N GLN A 283 -8.00 6.94 9.94
CA GLN A 283 -7.18 5.78 10.28
C GLN A 283 -7.22 5.46 11.78
N PRO A 284 -6.84 4.25 12.20
CA PRO A 284 -6.64 3.92 13.61
C PRO A 284 -5.61 4.86 14.28
N SER A 285 -5.83 5.19 15.55
CA SER A 285 -4.86 5.97 16.32
C SER A 285 -3.49 5.26 16.34
N GLY A 286 -2.43 5.97 15.95
CA GLY A 286 -1.09 5.40 15.80
C GLY A 286 -0.84 4.67 14.49
N GLY A 287 -1.83 4.64 13.57
CA GLY A 287 -1.72 3.97 12.27
C GLY A 287 -1.96 2.46 12.34
N PHE A 288 -1.59 1.79 11.26
CA PHE A 288 -1.72 0.33 11.15
C PHE A 288 -0.49 -0.37 11.71
N VAL A 289 -0.70 -1.21 12.72
CA VAL A 289 0.35 -1.99 13.39
C VAL A 289 0.41 -3.38 12.76
N ARG A 290 1.61 -3.84 12.37
CA ARG A 290 1.80 -5.16 11.76
C ARG A 290 1.31 -6.28 12.68
N GLY A 291 0.96 -7.41 12.08
CA GLY A 291 0.43 -8.57 12.78
C GLY A 291 -0.99 -8.37 13.31
N LYS A 292 -1.56 -7.16 13.23
CA LYS A 292 -2.93 -6.89 13.69
C LYS A 292 -3.97 -7.01 12.59
N LYS A 293 -5.17 -7.40 12.98
CA LYS A 293 -6.39 -7.33 12.18
C LYS A 293 -7.22 -6.12 12.61
N TYR A 294 -7.66 -5.35 11.64
CA TYR A 294 -8.60 -4.24 11.85
C TYR A 294 -9.93 -4.59 11.21
N VAL A 295 -11.02 -4.40 11.95
CA VAL A 295 -12.38 -4.62 11.42
C VAL A 295 -12.99 -3.27 11.07
N VAL A 296 -13.47 -3.14 9.84
CA VAL A 296 -14.11 -1.93 9.31
C VAL A 296 -15.55 -2.26 8.91
N ALA A 297 -16.51 -1.85 9.74
CA ALA A 297 -17.91 -2.00 9.40
C ALA A 297 -18.33 -0.91 8.39
N LEU A 298 -18.95 -1.34 7.29
CA LEU A 298 -19.42 -0.53 6.18
C LEU A 298 -20.90 -0.79 5.93
N ASN A 299 -21.74 0.23 6.14
CA ASN A 299 -23.14 0.22 5.71
C ASN A 299 -23.27 1.06 4.44
N THR A 300 -23.42 0.40 3.27
CA THR A 300 -23.43 1.06 1.96
C THR A 300 -24.72 1.81 1.65
N GLU A 301 -25.73 1.73 2.52
CA GLU A 301 -26.98 2.50 2.47
C GLU A 301 -26.99 3.65 3.48
N GLY A 302 -25.97 3.72 4.33
CA GLY A 302 -25.81 4.80 5.33
C GLY A 302 -25.36 6.12 4.69
N ALA A 303 -25.36 7.18 5.49
CA ALA A 303 -24.83 8.48 5.08
C ALA A 303 -23.30 8.44 4.90
N GLY A 304 -22.75 9.33 4.07
CA GLY A 304 -21.31 9.52 3.89
C GLY A 304 -20.70 8.79 2.69
N TRP A 305 -21.53 8.13 1.88
CA TRP A 305 -21.07 7.58 0.59
C TRP A 305 -21.33 8.59 -0.53
N ASP A 306 -20.28 8.95 -1.24
CA ASP A 306 -20.34 9.75 -2.45
C ASP A 306 -20.32 8.83 -3.68
N ALA A 307 -21.05 9.22 -4.72
CA ALA A 307 -21.00 8.53 -5.99
C ALA A 307 -19.63 8.77 -6.66
N ALA A 308 -19.06 7.75 -7.27
CA ALA A 308 -17.75 7.84 -7.89
C ALA A 308 -17.66 7.07 -9.20
N ILE A 309 -16.70 7.46 -10.05
CA ILE A 309 -16.32 6.72 -11.25
C ILE A 309 -14.85 6.32 -11.17
N GLN A 310 -14.49 5.24 -11.86
CA GLN A 310 -13.10 4.88 -12.10
C GLN A 310 -12.71 5.21 -13.54
N ASP A 311 -11.65 5.99 -13.71
CA ASP A 311 -11.03 6.20 -15.00
C ASP A 311 -10.33 4.91 -15.45
N SER A 312 -10.79 4.31 -16.54
CA SER A 312 -10.25 3.03 -17.03
C SER A 312 -8.81 3.12 -17.55
N ARG A 313 -8.29 4.32 -17.79
CA ARG A 313 -6.96 4.58 -18.36
C ARG A 313 -5.84 4.45 -17.32
N ASP A 314 -6.11 4.80 -16.06
CA ASP A 314 -5.11 4.78 -14.99
C ASP A 314 -5.65 4.28 -13.63
N SER A 315 -6.92 3.85 -13.62
CA SER A 315 -7.63 3.35 -12.43
C SER A 315 -7.84 4.40 -11.33
N GLN A 316 -7.61 5.68 -11.62
CA GLN A 316 -7.95 6.77 -10.70
C GLN A 316 -9.46 6.81 -10.51
N ILE A 317 -9.91 7.05 -9.27
CA ILE A 317 -11.34 7.20 -8.95
C ILE A 317 -11.60 8.67 -8.67
N TYR A 318 -12.71 9.17 -9.22
CA TYR A 318 -13.19 10.52 -9.02
C TYR A 318 -14.58 10.50 -8.44
N GLN A 319 -14.78 11.22 -7.34
CA GLN A 319 -16.10 11.45 -6.78
C GLN A 319 -16.85 12.47 -7.65
N TYR A 320 -18.19 12.40 -7.63
CA TYR A 320 -19.02 13.36 -8.35
C TYR A 320 -20.32 13.68 -7.60
N LYS A 321 -20.85 14.87 -7.89
CA LYS A 321 -22.12 15.35 -7.32
C LYS A 321 -23.00 15.99 -8.39
N THR A 322 -24.32 15.88 -8.16
CA THR A 322 -25.30 16.67 -8.93
C THR A 322 -25.38 18.07 -8.32
N ILE A 323 -25.11 19.09 -9.15
CA ILE A 323 -25.18 20.51 -8.81
C ILE A 323 -26.15 21.15 -9.81
N GLY A 324 -27.35 21.47 -9.35
CA GLY A 324 -28.42 21.87 -10.25
C GLY A 324 -28.86 20.75 -11.18
N THR A 325 -28.76 20.99 -12.47
CA THR A 325 -29.06 19.99 -13.52
C THR A 325 -27.81 19.28 -14.06
N GLN A 326 -26.64 19.60 -13.53
CA GLN A 326 -25.34 19.11 -14.02
C GLN A 326 -24.71 18.14 -12.99
N VAL A 327 -23.93 17.16 -13.48
CA VAL A 327 -23.19 16.21 -12.64
C VAL A 327 -21.70 16.47 -12.78
N TRP A 328 -21.10 17.08 -11.78
CA TRP A 328 -19.70 17.51 -11.77
C TRP A 328 -18.82 16.57 -10.97
N MET A 329 -17.61 16.29 -11.46
CA MET A 329 -16.54 15.77 -10.58
C MET A 329 -16.29 16.75 -9.44
N THR A 330 -15.95 16.23 -8.25
CA THR A 330 -15.64 17.07 -7.08
C THR A 330 -14.13 17.26 -6.89
N GLU A 331 -13.33 16.66 -7.76
CA GLU A 331 -11.87 16.71 -7.80
C GLU A 331 -11.38 17.14 -9.19
N ASN A 332 -10.18 17.72 -9.25
CA ASN A 332 -9.53 17.99 -10.52
C ASN A 332 -9.06 16.71 -11.19
N LEU A 333 -9.09 16.68 -12.52
CA LEU A 333 -8.59 15.54 -13.28
C LEU A 333 -7.07 15.36 -13.03
N ALA A 334 -6.68 14.12 -12.71
CA ALA A 334 -5.30 13.73 -12.41
C ALA A 334 -4.69 12.77 -13.46
N TYR A 335 -5.35 12.61 -14.62
CA TYR A 335 -4.84 11.77 -15.70
C TYR A 335 -3.55 12.36 -16.27
N LEU A 336 -2.44 11.65 -16.10
CA LEU A 336 -1.08 12.09 -16.45
C LEU A 336 -0.40 11.06 -17.37
N PRO A 337 -0.65 11.11 -18.70
CA PRO A 337 -0.05 10.16 -19.64
C PRO A 337 1.42 10.45 -19.93
N SER A 338 1.84 11.69 -19.78
CA SER A 338 3.22 12.18 -19.86
C SER A 338 3.36 13.43 -19.01
N VAL A 339 4.59 13.83 -18.67
CA VAL A 339 4.87 15.07 -17.96
C VAL A 339 6.10 15.75 -18.56
N VAL A 340 6.07 17.08 -18.59
CA VAL A 340 7.23 17.90 -19.01
C VAL A 340 7.53 18.94 -17.93
N GLY A 341 8.79 19.41 -17.90
CA GLY A 341 9.17 20.53 -17.07
C GLY A 341 8.46 21.83 -17.46
N PRO A 342 8.28 22.77 -16.54
CA PRO A 342 7.47 23.98 -16.75
C PRO A 342 7.99 24.90 -17.86
N GLY A 343 9.28 24.85 -18.19
CA GLY A 343 9.86 25.61 -19.31
C GLY A 343 9.47 25.12 -20.70
N THR A 344 8.76 23.99 -20.82
CA THR A 344 8.28 23.45 -22.10
C THR A 344 6.83 23.87 -22.32
N GLY A 345 6.55 24.67 -23.33
CA GLY A 345 5.22 25.17 -23.63
C GLY A 345 4.86 25.10 -25.12
N SER A 346 3.55 25.08 -25.45
CA SER A 346 3.05 25.08 -26.83
C SER A 346 1.56 25.37 -26.89
N ASN A 347 1.16 26.12 -27.93
CA ASN A 347 -0.25 26.33 -28.29
C ASN A 347 -0.83 25.20 -29.17
N SER A 348 -0.01 24.24 -29.62
CA SER A 348 -0.43 23.22 -30.60
C SER A 348 0.01 21.81 -30.25
N THR A 349 0.88 21.64 -29.26
CA THR A 349 1.32 20.34 -28.77
C THR A 349 0.75 20.14 -27.37
N ALA A 350 0.17 18.97 -27.11
CA ALA A 350 -0.40 18.63 -25.80
C ALA A 350 0.71 18.43 -24.75
N TYR A 351 0.66 19.22 -23.67
CA TYR A 351 1.57 19.12 -22.54
C TYR A 351 0.81 19.05 -21.22
N TYR A 352 1.38 18.27 -20.29
CA TYR A 352 0.84 18.00 -18.97
C TYR A 352 1.90 18.37 -17.93
N TYR A 353 1.49 19.06 -16.86
CA TYR A 353 2.38 19.53 -15.81
C TYR A 353 1.86 19.15 -14.43
N VAL A 354 2.78 18.98 -13.49
CA VAL A 354 2.46 18.89 -12.06
C VAL A 354 3.08 20.11 -11.38
N TYR A 355 2.29 20.84 -10.61
CA TYR A 355 2.76 22.07 -9.98
C TYR A 355 4.04 21.85 -9.17
N GLY A 356 5.08 22.62 -9.44
CA GLY A 356 6.37 22.54 -8.75
C GLY A 356 7.25 21.36 -9.16
N TYR A 357 6.85 20.53 -10.15
CA TYR A 357 7.67 19.44 -10.65
C TYR A 357 8.37 19.86 -11.96
N ASP A 358 9.71 19.72 -11.98
CA ASP A 358 10.56 20.09 -13.12
C ASP A 358 11.28 18.86 -13.70
N GLY A 359 10.54 17.78 -13.93
CA GLY A 359 11.05 16.54 -14.50
C GLY A 359 10.17 16.01 -15.61
N THR A 360 10.55 14.84 -16.14
CA THR A 360 9.81 14.15 -17.23
C THR A 360 9.39 12.74 -16.87
N ASP A 361 9.61 12.31 -15.61
CA ASP A 361 9.23 11.00 -15.12
C ASP A 361 7.84 11.04 -14.48
N VAL A 362 6.88 10.34 -15.09
CA VAL A 362 5.47 10.30 -14.65
C VAL A 362 5.34 9.64 -13.27
N ALA A 363 6.09 8.57 -13.00
CA ALA A 363 5.98 7.85 -11.73
C ALA A 363 6.43 8.75 -10.58
N THR A 364 7.55 9.46 -10.74
CA THR A 364 8.05 10.44 -9.77
C THR A 364 7.08 11.61 -9.60
N ALA A 365 6.54 12.16 -10.71
CA ALA A 365 5.56 13.25 -10.64
C ALA A 365 4.32 12.86 -9.81
N LYS A 366 3.82 11.64 -9.99
CA LYS A 366 2.66 11.10 -9.26
C LYS A 366 2.92 10.89 -7.75
N THR A 367 4.16 10.90 -7.29
CA THR A 367 4.47 10.80 -5.85
C THR A 367 4.49 12.16 -5.13
N THR A 368 4.37 13.26 -5.86
CA THR A 368 4.40 14.60 -5.27
C THR A 368 3.09 14.94 -4.57
N ALA A 369 3.17 15.69 -3.45
CA ALA A 369 1.99 16.16 -2.74
C ALA A 369 1.09 17.03 -3.63
N ASN A 370 1.66 17.84 -4.52
CA ASN A 370 0.89 18.68 -5.42
C ASN A 370 0.08 17.88 -6.44
N TYR A 371 0.63 16.76 -6.95
CA TYR A 371 -0.14 15.87 -7.81
C TYR A 371 -1.32 15.26 -7.06
N THR A 372 -1.08 14.74 -5.84
CA THR A 372 -2.12 14.09 -5.04
C THR A 372 -3.23 15.06 -4.64
N THR A 373 -2.87 16.31 -4.31
CA THR A 373 -3.83 17.32 -3.82
C THR A 373 -4.54 18.04 -4.95
N TYR A 374 -3.81 18.49 -5.98
CA TYR A 374 -4.35 19.42 -6.98
C TYR A 374 -4.54 18.80 -8.37
N GLY A 375 -4.06 17.58 -8.58
CA GLY A 375 -4.12 16.90 -9.86
C GLY A 375 -3.09 17.43 -10.87
N VAL A 376 -3.49 17.48 -12.12
CA VAL A 376 -2.64 17.83 -13.28
C VAL A 376 -3.05 19.17 -13.86
N LEU A 377 -2.07 19.97 -14.27
CA LEU A 377 -2.27 21.15 -15.08
C LEU A 377 -2.08 20.78 -16.57
N TYR A 378 -3.03 21.14 -17.39
CA TYR A 378 -3.09 20.87 -18.83
C TYR A 378 -2.91 22.16 -19.59
N ASN A 379 -2.07 22.20 -20.64
CA ASN A 379 -2.30 23.26 -21.62
C ASN A 379 -3.61 22.99 -22.36
N TRP A 380 -4.18 23.99 -23.03
CA TRP A 380 -5.50 23.81 -23.64
C TRP A 380 -5.53 22.71 -24.71
N THR A 381 -4.45 22.56 -25.47
CA THR A 381 -4.31 21.46 -26.45
C THR A 381 -4.39 20.08 -25.79
N ALA A 382 -3.81 19.90 -24.60
CA ALA A 382 -3.93 18.67 -23.81
C ALA A 382 -5.35 18.48 -23.26
N ALA A 383 -5.97 19.57 -22.76
CA ALA A 383 -7.35 19.54 -22.27
C ALA A 383 -8.34 19.14 -23.35
N MET A 384 -8.16 19.63 -24.59
CA MET A 384 -9.00 19.32 -25.74
C MET A 384 -8.72 17.95 -26.38
N ASN A 385 -7.53 17.39 -26.20
CA ASN A 385 -7.13 16.09 -26.73
C ASN A 385 -7.47 15.89 -28.23
N GLY A 386 -7.25 16.93 -29.04
CA GLY A 386 -7.46 16.89 -30.49
C GLY A 386 -8.92 17.06 -30.93
N VAL A 387 -9.87 17.28 -30.04
CA VAL A 387 -11.28 17.56 -30.38
C VAL A 387 -11.44 19.05 -30.68
N ALA A 388 -12.34 19.40 -31.61
CA ALA A 388 -12.63 20.78 -31.96
C ALA A 388 -13.33 21.54 -30.82
N SER A 389 -13.13 22.85 -30.76
CA SER A 389 -13.80 23.77 -29.81
C SER A 389 -15.32 23.68 -29.86
N SER A 390 -15.95 23.80 -28.71
CA SER A 390 -17.41 23.83 -28.58
C SER A 390 -17.86 24.81 -27.49
N ASP A 391 -18.92 25.60 -27.78
CA ASP A 391 -19.63 26.41 -26.79
C ASP A 391 -21.06 25.88 -26.54
N SER A 392 -21.35 24.68 -27.02
CA SER A 392 -22.66 24.04 -26.82
C SER A 392 -22.86 23.62 -25.37
N ASN A 393 -24.11 23.43 -24.97
CA ASN A 393 -24.48 22.83 -23.68
C ASN A 393 -25.43 21.65 -23.97
N PRO A 394 -24.96 20.39 -23.81
CA PRO A 394 -23.59 19.95 -23.44
C PRO A 394 -22.54 20.23 -24.51
N SER A 395 -21.26 20.34 -24.09
CA SER A 395 -20.16 20.66 -25.01
C SER A 395 -19.94 19.57 -26.08
N GLY A 396 -20.14 18.31 -25.71
CA GLY A 396 -19.83 17.15 -26.54
C GLY A 396 -18.33 16.93 -26.76
N VAL A 397 -17.47 17.67 -26.05
CA VAL A 397 -16.01 17.58 -26.13
C VAL A 397 -15.49 16.66 -25.01
N GLN A 398 -15.28 15.38 -25.28
CA GLN A 398 -14.65 14.51 -24.26
C GLN A 398 -13.33 15.10 -23.77
N GLY A 399 -12.45 15.53 -24.67
CA GLY A 399 -11.15 16.09 -24.31
C GLY A 399 -10.30 15.12 -23.48
N ALA A 400 -9.68 15.62 -22.43
CA ALA A 400 -8.90 14.83 -21.49
C ALA A 400 -9.77 14.02 -20.50
N CYS A 401 -11.08 14.23 -20.45
CA CYS A 401 -11.98 13.55 -19.51
C CYS A 401 -12.12 12.05 -19.81
N PRO A 402 -12.48 11.21 -18.81
CA PRO A 402 -12.75 9.80 -19.04
C PRO A 402 -14.01 9.57 -19.86
N GLU A 403 -14.22 8.35 -20.35
CA GLU A 403 -15.41 7.96 -21.10
C GLU A 403 -16.70 8.23 -20.30
N GLY A 404 -17.73 8.80 -20.95
CA GLY A 404 -19.00 9.24 -20.34
C GLY A 404 -18.91 10.58 -19.63
N TRP A 405 -17.78 11.30 -19.82
CA TRP A 405 -17.54 12.62 -19.27
C TRP A 405 -16.89 13.54 -20.31
N HIS A 406 -17.12 14.81 -20.18
CA HIS A 406 -16.62 15.80 -21.12
C HIS A 406 -15.99 17.02 -20.44
N LEU A 407 -15.14 17.74 -21.18
CA LEU A 407 -14.62 19.04 -20.81
C LEU A 407 -15.74 20.08 -20.93
N PRO A 408 -16.12 20.77 -19.86
CA PRO A 408 -17.25 21.70 -19.90
C PRO A 408 -16.99 22.88 -20.84
N SER A 409 -18.04 23.31 -21.56
CA SER A 409 -18.01 24.56 -22.30
C SER A 409 -18.11 25.79 -21.40
N ASP A 410 -17.86 26.97 -21.97
CA ASP A 410 -18.10 28.25 -21.29
C ASP A 410 -19.56 28.44 -20.91
N ALA A 411 -20.50 27.95 -21.74
CA ALA A 411 -21.93 27.95 -21.46
C ALA A 411 -22.31 27.05 -20.28
N GLU A 412 -21.67 25.89 -20.13
CA GLU A 412 -21.90 24.96 -19.01
C GLU A 412 -21.36 25.50 -17.69
N TRP A 413 -20.19 26.12 -17.68
CA TRP A 413 -19.68 26.87 -16.53
C TRP A 413 -20.61 28.03 -16.14
N THR A 414 -21.23 28.70 -17.10
CA THR A 414 -22.22 29.74 -16.85
C THR A 414 -23.47 29.15 -16.20
N THR A 415 -23.98 28.00 -16.69
CA THR A 415 -25.11 27.28 -16.10
C THR A 415 -24.84 26.94 -14.62
N LEU A 416 -23.63 26.46 -14.27
CA LEU A 416 -23.22 26.19 -12.90
C LEU A 416 -23.25 27.46 -12.03
N SER A 417 -22.63 28.54 -12.53
CA SER A 417 -22.53 29.79 -11.80
C SER A 417 -23.92 30.41 -11.55
N ASP A 418 -24.79 30.39 -12.57
CA ASP A 418 -26.16 30.93 -12.49
C ASP A 418 -27.02 30.14 -11.47
N TYR A 419 -26.92 28.79 -11.49
CA TYR A 419 -27.61 27.96 -10.49
C TYR A 419 -27.18 28.28 -9.05
N LEU A 420 -25.90 28.61 -8.84
CA LEU A 420 -25.37 28.96 -7.53
C LEU A 420 -25.62 30.41 -7.10
N GLY A 421 -26.37 31.20 -7.89
CA GLY A 421 -26.77 32.56 -7.57
C GLY A 421 -26.00 33.64 -8.32
N GLY A 422 -25.32 33.28 -9.38
CA GLY A 422 -24.57 34.20 -10.26
C GLY A 422 -23.10 34.34 -9.87
N ILE A 423 -22.31 34.91 -10.77
CA ILE A 423 -20.86 34.97 -10.68
C ILE A 423 -20.33 35.64 -9.39
N SER A 424 -21.06 36.59 -8.80
CA SER A 424 -20.64 37.30 -7.59
C SER A 424 -20.79 36.50 -6.30
N TYR A 425 -21.43 35.32 -6.34
CA TYR A 425 -21.68 34.50 -5.14
C TYR A 425 -21.23 33.04 -5.31
N ALA A 426 -21.23 32.56 -6.56
CA ALA A 426 -20.99 31.16 -6.86
C ALA A 426 -19.60 30.68 -6.40
N GLY A 427 -18.58 31.54 -6.47
CA GLY A 427 -17.21 31.19 -6.07
C GLY A 427 -17.11 30.77 -4.61
N GLY A 428 -17.79 31.46 -3.70
CA GLY A 428 -17.80 31.07 -2.29
C GLY A 428 -18.45 29.69 -2.06
N LYS A 429 -19.49 29.35 -2.82
CA LYS A 429 -20.15 28.06 -2.74
C LYS A 429 -19.38 26.92 -3.41
N LEU A 430 -18.51 27.23 -4.35
CA LEU A 430 -17.68 26.27 -5.07
C LEU A 430 -16.38 25.94 -4.33
N LYS A 431 -15.77 26.92 -3.63
CA LYS A 431 -14.49 26.76 -2.94
C LYS A 431 -14.58 25.79 -1.76
N GLU A 432 -13.52 25.01 -1.54
CA GLU A 432 -13.33 24.27 -0.29
C GLU A 432 -13.50 25.22 0.91
N ALA A 433 -14.20 24.77 1.95
CA ALA A 433 -14.41 25.55 3.17
C ALA A 433 -13.15 25.54 4.06
N GLY A 434 -12.89 26.66 4.72
CA GLY A 434 -11.73 26.80 5.61
C GLY A 434 -10.46 27.20 4.86
N THR A 435 -9.31 26.97 5.48
CA THR A 435 -7.99 27.41 5.01
C THR A 435 -6.96 26.27 4.99
N ALA A 436 -7.43 25.04 4.75
CA ALA A 436 -6.52 23.89 4.63
C ALA A 436 -5.62 24.03 3.40
N HIS A 437 -6.21 24.42 2.26
CA HIS A 437 -5.48 24.63 1.00
C HIS A 437 -5.52 26.09 0.54
N TRP A 438 -6.63 26.81 0.81
CA TRP A 438 -6.76 28.22 0.48
C TRP A 438 -6.06 29.11 1.49
N ASN A 439 -5.36 30.14 1.04
CA ASN A 439 -4.85 31.19 1.92
C ASN A 439 -6.01 31.93 2.61
N SER A 440 -5.74 32.43 3.83
CA SER A 440 -6.71 33.28 4.56
C SER A 440 -6.87 34.63 3.83
N PRO A 441 -8.13 35.14 3.73
CA PRO A 441 -9.33 34.76 4.50
C PRO A 441 -10.21 33.67 3.85
N ASN A 442 -9.97 33.21 2.62
CA ASN A 442 -10.84 32.33 1.84
C ASN A 442 -12.31 32.85 1.83
N THR A 443 -12.47 34.09 1.39
CA THR A 443 -13.68 34.89 1.56
C THR A 443 -14.93 34.18 1.01
N GLY A 444 -15.94 34.02 1.88
CA GLY A 444 -17.23 33.44 1.54
C GLY A 444 -17.25 31.96 1.21
N ALA A 445 -16.15 31.23 1.44
CA ALA A 445 -16.04 29.82 1.13
C ALA A 445 -16.91 28.97 2.09
N THR A 446 -17.88 28.26 1.54
CA THR A 446 -18.79 27.37 2.28
C THR A 446 -18.76 25.94 1.78
N ASN A 447 -18.29 25.70 0.53
CA ASN A 447 -18.39 24.43 -0.18
C ASN A 447 -19.84 23.88 -0.22
N GLU A 448 -20.82 24.74 -0.16
CA GLU A 448 -22.26 24.38 -0.14
C GLU A 448 -22.66 23.49 -1.34
N SER A 449 -22.02 23.72 -2.50
CA SER A 449 -22.25 22.93 -3.70
C SER A 449 -21.64 21.52 -3.63
N GLY A 450 -20.63 21.30 -2.77
CA GLY A 450 -19.79 20.10 -2.77
C GLY A 450 -18.84 19.99 -3.96
N PHE A 451 -18.64 21.06 -4.73
CA PHE A 451 -17.70 21.09 -5.86
C PHE A 451 -16.25 20.98 -5.40
N THR A 452 -15.92 21.48 -4.21
CA THR A 452 -14.60 21.41 -3.55
C THR A 452 -13.48 21.93 -4.43
N ALA A 453 -13.62 23.15 -4.91
CA ALA A 453 -12.58 23.81 -5.70
C ALA A 453 -11.35 24.07 -4.84
N LEU A 454 -10.18 23.66 -5.32
CA LEU A 454 -8.88 23.86 -4.67
C LEU A 454 -8.02 24.89 -5.40
N PRO A 455 -7.15 25.63 -4.68
CA PRO A 455 -6.28 26.67 -5.24
C PRO A 455 -5.00 26.06 -5.82
N GLY A 456 -5.11 25.26 -6.88
CA GLY A 456 -3.98 24.55 -7.50
C GLY A 456 -2.99 25.44 -8.25
N GLY A 457 -3.23 26.76 -8.30
CA GLY A 457 -2.40 27.68 -9.06
C GLY A 457 -2.48 27.42 -10.57
N TYR A 458 -1.44 27.80 -11.28
CA TYR A 458 -1.31 27.63 -12.71
C TYR A 458 0.15 27.61 -13.16
N ARG A 459 0.39 27.17 -14.42
CA ARG A 459 1.64 27.36 -15.14
C ARG A 459 1.44 28.51 -16.13
N TYR A 460 2.30 29.54 -16.05
CA TYR A 460 2.31 30.68 -16.95
C TYR A 460 3.03 30.35 -18.28
N ASP A 461 2.85 31.15 -19.35
CA ASP A 461 3.45 30.89 -20.67
C ASP A 461 4.98 31.01 -20.68
N ASP A 462 5.57 31.75 -19.75
CA ASP A 462 7.02 31.84 -19.54
C ASP A 462 7.62 30.62 -18.81
N GLY A 463 6.76 29.68 -18.38
CA GLY A 463 7.16 28.48 -17.65
C GLY A 463 7.17 28.61 -16.13
N ALA A 464 6.76 29.74 -15.55
CA ALA A 464 6.63 29.86 -14.11
C ALA A 464 5.37 29.14 -13.60
N PHE A 465 5.48 28.44 -12.47
CA PHE A 465 4.34 28.07 -11.64
C PHE A 465 4.04 29.19 -10.67
N ASP A 466 2.76 29.57 -10.53
CA ASP A 466 2.36 30.66 -9.64
C ASP A 466 1.00 30.40 -8.98
N ALA A 467 0.72 31.17 -7.92
CA ALA A 467 -0.56 31.35 -7.25
C ALA A 467 -1.17 30.09 -6.57
N ILE A 468 -0.35 29.06 -6.24
CA ILE A 468 -0.84 27.97 -5.39
C ILE A 468 -1.28 28.51 -4.02
N GLY A 469 -2.40 28.04 -3.50
CA GLY A 469 -3.02 28.55 -2.28
C GLY A 469 -3.82 29.86 -2.48
N ILE A 470 -3.68 30.53 -3.61
CA ILE A 470 -4.26 31.84 -3.92
C ILE A 470 -5.41 31.73 -4.93
N ILE A 471 -5.16 31.06 -6.06
CA ILE A 471 -6.11 30.99 -7.18
C ILE A 471 -6.21 29.53 -7.69
N GLY A 472 -7.41 29.11 -8.07
CA GLY A 472 -7.65 27.94 -8.91
C GLY A 472 -8.14 28.37 -10.29
N PHE A 473 -7.59 27.75 -11.34
CA PHE A 473 -8.02 27.96 -12.73
C PHE A 473 -8.48 26.65 -13.38
N TRP A 474 -9.55 26.76 -14.19
CA TRP A 474 -10.10 25.62 -14.95
C TRP A 474 -10.38 26.00 -16.39
N TRP A 475 -9.91 25.16 -17.32
CA TRP A 475 -10.22 25.30 -18.73
C TRP A 475 -11.71 25.06 -19.04
N SER A 476 -12.19 25.71 -20.09
CA SER A 476 -13.38 25.30 -20.84
C SER A 476 -13.00 24.76 -22.21
N SER A 477 -13.92 24.06 -22.86
CA SER A 477 -13.76 23.59 -24.25
C SER A 477 -13.97 24.71 -25.29
N THR A 478 -14.27 25.93 -24.87
CA THR A 478 -14.65 27.05 -25.75
C THR A 478 -13.45 27.91 -26.09
N GLU A 479 -13.08 27.97 -27.37
CA GLU A 479 -12.05 28.86 -27.88
C GLU A 479 -12.57 30.33 -27.87
N GLY A 480 -11.73 31.25 -27.43
CA GLY A 480 -12.02 32.69 -27.47
C GLY A 480 -11.42 33.36 -28.69
N SER A 481 -10.30 32.84 -29.18
CA SER A 481 -9.61 33.27 -30.41
C SER A 481 -8.57 32.22 -30.80
N THR A 482 -7.89 32.36 -31.93
CA THR A 482 -6.83 31.46 -32.41
C THR A 482 -5.73 31.14 -31.36
N TYR A 483 -5.54 32.02 -30.37
CA TYR A 483 -4.49 31.89 -29.38
C TYR A 483 -5.00 31.80 -27.93
N ASN A 484 -6.31 31.90 -27.71
CA ASN A 484 -6.89 31.95 -26.38
C ASN A 484 -8.15 31.11 -26.25
N ALA A 485 -8.36 30.49 -25.09
CA ALA A 485 -9.58 29.80 -24.72
C ALA A 485 -10.18 30.37 -23.43
N TRP A 486 -11.49 30.18 -23.25
CA TRP A 486 -12.18 30.59 -22.03
C TRP A 486 -11.83 29.70 -20.86
N SER A 487 -11.71 30.33 -19.72
CA SER A 487 -11.43 29.68 -18.43
C SER A 487 -12.28 30.25 -17.31
N ARG A 488 -12.33 29.54 -16.20
CA ARG A 488 -12.87 30.04 -14.93
C ARG A 488 -11.77 30.10 -13.89
N SER A 489 -11.82 31.10 -13.01
CA SER A 489 -10.97 31.15 -11.84
C SER A 489 -11.72 31.53 -10.58
N LEU A 490 -11.22 31.05 -9.45
CA LEU A 490 -11.65 31.39 -8.10
C LEU A 490 -10.45 31.92 -7.33
N ASP A 491 -10.68 32.95 -6.50
CA ASP A 491 -9.62 33.59 -5.74
C ASP A 491 -9.92 33.52 -4.24
N TYR A 492 -8.87 33.46 -3.40
CA TYR A 492 -8.98 33.32 -1.95
C TYR A 492 -9.65 34.51 -1.25
N ASN A 493 -9.62 35.69 -1.87
CA ASN A 493 -10.07 36.95 -1.23
C ASN A 493 -11.46 37.42 -1.65
N THR A 494 -12.17 36.68 -2.53
CA THR A 494 -13.51 37.03 -3.02
C THR A 494 -14.41 35.80 -3.15
N SER A 495 -15.72 36.03 -3.22
CA SER A 495 -16.75 35.00 -3.53
C SER A 495 -17.06 34.93 -5.03
N ASP A 496 -16.37 35.69 -5.87
CA ASP A 496 -16.65 35.78 -7.28
C ASP A 496 -16.14 34.56 -8.07
N VAL A 497 -16.78 34.25 -9.17
CA VAL A 497 -16.26 33.43 -10.26
C VAL A 497 -15.80 34.35 -11.36
N PHE A 498 -14.52 34.33 -11.66
CA PHE A 498 -13.99 35.12 -12.76
C PHE A 498 -14.03 34.31 -14.07
N ARG A 499 -14.31 34.98 -15.14
CA ARG A 499 -14.34 34.46 -16.51
C ARG A 499 -13.28 35.21 -17.33
N TYR A 500 -12.23 34.48 -17.72
CA TYR A 500 -11.14 35.03 -18.54
C TYR A 500 -10.96 34.18 -19.78
N TYR A 501 -10.33 34.75 -20.80
CA TYR A 501 -9.75 33.99 -21.89
C TYR A 501 -8.23 34.13 -21.84
N ASN A 502 -7.54 32.99 -21.78
CA ASN A 502 -6.13 32.92 -21.55
C ASN A 502 -5.43 32.21 -22.69
N ASN A 503 -4.12 32.48 -22.85
CA ASN A 503 -3.28 31.84 -23.85
C ASN A 503 -3.36 30.30 -23.72
N LEU A 504 -3.49 29.63 -24.87
CA LEU A 504 -3.60 28.16 -24.96
C LEU A 504 -2.40 27.42 -24.35
N ASP A 505 -1.27 28.10 -24.20
CA ASP A 505 -0.04 27.57 -23.62
C ASP A 505 -0.05 27.55 -22.07
N PHE A 506 -0.95 28.25 -21.42
CA PHE A 506 -1.06 28.20 -19.96
C PHE A 506 -1.42 26.79 -19.48
N GLY A 507 -0.93 26.41 -18.29
CA GLY A 507 -1.30 25.16 -17.65
C GLY A 507 -2.38 25.39 -16.59
N PHE A 508 -3.60 24.89 -16.79
CA PHE A 508 -4.73 24.97 -15.87
C PHE A 508 -5.28 23.60 -15.54
N SER A 509 -6.01 23.51 -14.44
CA SER A 509 -6.75 22.29 -14.10
C SER A 509 -7.87 21.99 -15.08
N VAL A 510 -8.29 20.73 -15.13
CA VAL A 510 -9.49 20.26 -15.80
C VAL A 510 -10.46 19.73 -14.76
N ARG A 511 -11.73 20.08 -14.88
CA ARG A 511 -12.82 19.53 -14.08
C ARG A 511 -13.89 19.02 -15.01
N CYS A 512 -14.18 17.72 -14.97
CA CYS A 512 -15.07 17.10 -15.94
C CYS A 512 -16.54 17.16 -15.53
N LEU A 513 -17.39 17.21 -16.53
CA LEU A 513 -18.85 17.18 -16.44
C LEU A 513 -19.35 15.89 -17.10
N ARG A 514 -20.36 15.25 -16.51
CA ARG A 514 -20.95 14.02 -17.03
C ARG A 514 -21.84 14.29 -18.23
N ASP A 515 -21.81 13.38 -19.23
CA ASP A 515 -22.65 13.41 -20.43
C ASP A 515 -24.16 13.27 -20.14
#